data_82313891e4d4e26980eb03d2069b775b
#
_entry.id   82313891e4d4e26980eb03d2069b775b
#
_cell.length_a   1.000
_cell.length_b   1.000
_cell.length_c   1.000
_cell.angle_alpha   90.00
_cell.angle_beta   90.00
_cell.angle_gamma   90.00
#
_symmetry.space_group_name_H-M   'P 1'
#
loop_
_entity.id
_entity.type
_entity.pdbx_description
1 polymer ?
#
loop_
_entity_poly.entity_id
_entity_poly.type
_entity_poly.pdbx_seq_one_letter_code
_entity_poly.pdbx_strand_id
1 'polypeptide(L)'
;MQFQKAVRPLRGEISVPGDKSISHRAVMFGAISEGTTEVTNFLQGADCLSTISCFRSMGIEIENTPERILVHGKGLHGLSAPSAVLDCGNSGTTTRLISGILAGQNFSSTLTGDASIQKRPMGRIINPLTQMGASIRSIPENGCAPLAINGHPLHAISYLSPGAS
;
A
#
# COMPACT_ATOMS: atom_id res chain seq x y z
N MET A 1 -12.15 -32.94 4.25
CA MET A 1 -13.30 -32.21 3.68
C MET A 1 -13.79 -33.02 2.49
N GLN A 2 -15.05 -33.46 2.44
CA GLN A 2 -15.60 -34.21 1.31
C GLN A 2 -16.47 -33.26 0.48
N PHE A 3 -16.20 -33.17 -0.79
CA PHE A 3 -17.04 -32.41 -1.72
C PHE A 3 -18.07 -33.36 -2.34
N GLN A 4 -19.32 -32.98 -2.30
CA GLN A 4 -20.38 -33.70 -2.99
C GLN A 4 -20.58 -33.09 -4.39
N LYS A 5 -20.73 -33.97 -5.39
CA LYS A 5 -21.05 -33.53 -6.76
C LYS A 5 -22.46 -32.97 -6.80
N ALA A 6 -22.62 -31.76 -7.35
CA ALA A 6 -23.94 -31.18 -7.56
C ALA A 6 -24.75 -32.03 -8.56
N VAL A 7 -25.97 -32.38 -8.18
CA VAL A 7 -26.89 -33.20 -9.00
C VAL A 7 -27.58 -32.34 -10.06
N ARG A 8 -27.65 -31.03 -9.84
CA ARG A 8 -28.29 -30.06 -10.75
C ARG A 8 -27.35 -28.84 -10.92
N PRO A 9 -27.48 -28.08 -12.03
CA PRO A 9 -26.78 -26.80 -12.16
C PRO A 9 -27.06 -25.90 -10.97
N LEU A 10 -26.02 -25.31 -10.41
CA LEU A 10 -26.15 -24.33 -9.34
C LEU A 10 -26.79 -23.06 -9.92
N ARG A 11 -27.79 -22.52 -9.25
CA ARG A 11 -28.49 -21.29 -9.59
C ARG A 11 -28.65 -20.45 -8.32
N GLY A 12 -28.41 -19.16 -8.41
CA GLY A 12 -28.55 -18.22 -7.30
C GLY A 12 -27.71 -16.99 -7.53
N GLU A 13 -27.89 -16.03 -6.64
CA GLU A 13 -27.11 -14.80 -6.54
C GLU A 13 -26.27 -14.86 -5.28
N ILE A 14 -25.04 -14.46 -5.38
CA ILE A 14 -24.12 -14.38 -4.23
C ILE A 14 -23.45 -13.02 -4.22
N SER A 15 -23.21 -12.48 -3.03
CA SER A 15 -22.32 -11.35 -2.84
C SER A 15 -20.93 -11.83 -2.47
N VAL A 16 -19.91 -11.21 -3.06
CA VAL A 16 -18.52 -11.48 -2.74
C VAL A 16 -17.89 -10.30 -2.01
N PRO A 17 -16.91 -10.50 -1.13
CA PRO A 17 -16.14 -9.41 -0.53
C PRO A 17 -15.47 -8.55 -1.60
N GLY A 18 -15.18 -7.29 -1.27
CA GLY A 18 -14.41 -6.40 -2.12
C GLY A 18 -13.03 -6.96 -2.46
N ASP A 19 -12.50 -6.57 -3.63
CA ASP A 19 -11.16 -6.97 -4.05
C ASP A 19 -10.09 -6.30 -3.19
N LYS A 20 -9.11 -7.09 -2.75
CA LYS A 20 -8.01 -6.63 -1.89
C LYS A 20 -7.18 -5.55 -2.56
N SER A 21 -6.78 -5.77 -3.80
CA SER A 21 -5.89 -4.88 -4.52
C SER A 21 -6.58 -3.57 -4.90
N ILE A 22 -7.87 -3.61 -5.23
CA ILE A 22 -8.68 -2.42 -5.47
C ILE A 22 -8.84 -1.64 -4.16
N SER A 23 -9.12 -2.31 -3.04
CA SER A 23 -9.26 -1.67 -1.72
C SER A 23 -8.00 -0.92 -1.30
N HIS A 24 -6.81 -1.51 -1.45
CA HIS A 24 -5.55 -0.82 -1.20
C HIS A 24 -5.41 0.44 -2.06
N ARG A 25 -5.61 0.31 -3.37
CA ARG A 25 -5.44 1.43 -4.31
C ARG A 25 -6.48 2.52 -4.14
N ALA A 26 -7.72 2.17 -3.77
CA ALA A 26 -8.75 3.16 -3.49
C ALA A 26 -8.34 4.10 -2.34
N VAL A 27 -7.78 3.57 -1.26
CA VAL A 27 -7.24 4.38 -0.16
C VAL A 27 -6.04 5.20 -0.62
N MET A 28 -5.10 4.60 -1.34
CA MET A 28 -3.88 5.28 -1.79
C MET A 28 -4.18 6.44 -2.74
N PHE A 29 -4.98 6.19 -3.78
CA PHE A 29 -5.35 7.24 -4.72
C PHE A 29 -6.28 8.28 -4.10
N GLY A 30 -7.23 7.84 -3.26
CA GLY A 30 -8.06 8.77 -2.49
C GLY A 30 -7.22 9.72 -1.64
N ALA A 31 -6.18 9.23 -0.98
CA ALA A 31 -5.31 10.02 -0.11
C ALA A 31 -4.50 11.09 -0.85
N ILE A 32 -4.02 10.78 -2.08
CA ILE A 32 -3.21 11.69 -2.91
C ILE A 32 -4.02 12.45 -3.95
N SER A 33 -5.35 12.29 -4.01
CA SER A 33 -6.24 13.14 -4.80
C SER A 33 -6.70 14.35 -3.97
N GLU A 34 -7.32 15.31 -4.63
CA GLU A 34 -7.99 16.43 -3.96
C GLU A 34 -9.46 16.07 -3.72
N GLY A 35 -9.99 16.47 -2.56
CA GLY A 35 -11.38 16.22 -2.17
C GLY A 35 -11.62 14.89 -1.50
N THR A 36 -12.87 14.43 -1.48
CA THR A 36 -13.29 13.22 -0.77
C THR A 36 -13.57 12.09 -1.73
N THR A 37 -12.93 10.94 -1.50
CA THR A 37 -13.19 9.68 -2.22
C THR A 37 -14.05 8.79 -1.34
N GLU A 38 -15.21 8.39 -1.84
CA GLU A 38 -16.07 7.38 -1.21
C GLU A 38 -15.80 6.01 -1.83
N VAL A 39 -15.60 5.01 -0.96
CA VAL A 39 -15.34 3.62 -1.36
C VAL A 39 -16.37 2.72 -0.70
N THR A 40 -17.19 2.05 -1.50
CA THR A 40 -18.14 1.03 -1.04
C THR A 40 -17.58 -0.37 -1.25
N ASN A 41 -18.11 -1.36 -0.56
CA ASN A 41 -17.66 -2.76 -0.62
C ASN A 41 -16.15 -2.92 -0.42
N PHE A 42 -15.59 -2.18 0.52
CA PHE A 42 -14.17 -2.22 0.89
C PHE A 42 -13.84 -3.52 1.63
N LEU A 43 -12.72 -4.14 1.29
CA LEU A 43 -12.24 -5.30 2.02
C LEU A 43 -11.65 -4.89 3.38
N GLN A 44 -12.36 -5.18 4.47
CA GLN A 44 -11.95 -4.89 5.86
C GLN A 44 -10.88 -5.88 6.38
N GLY A 45 -10.00 -6.36 5.51
CA GLY A 45 -8.90 -7.26 5.88
C GLY A 45 -7.71 -6.52 6.51
N ALA A 46 -6.95 -7.20 7.36
CA ALA A 46 -5.82 -6.63 8.10
C ALA A 46 -4.82 -5.86 7.20
N ASP A 47 -4.51 -6.41 6.01
CA ASP A 47 -3.63 -5.76 5.06
C ASP A 47 -4.15 -4.39 4.58
N CYS A 48 -5.46 -4.30 4.26
CA CYS A 48 -6.08 -3.05 3.82
C CYS A 48 -6.19 -2.04 4.98
N LEU A 49 -6.44 -2.52 6.19
CA LEU A 49 -6.45 -1.69 7.40
C LEU A 49 -5.05 -1.14 7.72
N SER A 50 -3.98 -1.89 7.47
CA SER A 50 -2.61 -1.38 7.58
C SER A 50 -2.37 -0.21 6.61
N THR A 51 -2.91 -0.26 5.39
CA THR A 51 -2.85 0.88 4.45
C THR A 51 -3.55 2.11 5.03
N ILE A 52 -4.76 1.97 5.56
CA ILE A 52 -5.49 3.06 6.21
C ILE A 52 -4.66 3.65 7.35
N SER A 53 -4.09 2.79 8.21
CA SER A 53 -3.25 3.22 9.34
C SER A 53 -2.04 4.04 8.89
N CYS A 54 -1.33 3.60 7.85
CA CYS A 54 -0.20 4.33 7.29
C CYS A 54 -0.60 5.73 6.80
N PHE A 55 -1.70 5.84 6.04
CA PHE A 55 -2.14 7.14 5.54
C PHE A 55 -2.67 8.07 6.63
N ARG A 56 -3.34 7.53 7.65
CA ARG A 56 -3.71 8.32 8.84
C ARG A 56 -2.48 8.87 9.56
N SER A 57 -1.42 8.06 9.69
CA SER A 57 -0.14 8.50 10.28
C SER A 57 0.56 9.58 9.46
N MET A 58 0.20 9.72 8.17
CA MET A 58 0.68 10.77 7.28
C MET A 58 -0.30 11.95 7.15
N GLY A 59 -1.26 12.07 8.07
CA GLY A 59 -2.16 13.22 8.18
C GLY A 59 -3.41 13.17 7.31
N ILE A 60 -3.73 12.03 6.71
CA ILE A 60 -4.97 11.85 5.95
C ILE A 60 -6.10 11.44 6.90
N GLU A 61 -7.18 12.21 6.87
CA GLU A 61 -8.42 11.84 7.55
C GLU A 61 -9.14 10.76 6.75
N ILE A 62 -9.44 9.63 7.40
CA ILE A 62 -10.13 8.50 6.77
C ILE A 62 -11.21 8.02 7.73
N GLU A 63 -12.45 8.14 7.32
CA GLU A 63 -13.57 7.54 8.02
C GLU A 63 -13.73 6.10 7.54
N ASN A 64 -13.79 5.15 8.47
CA ASN A 64 -13.92 3.73 8.15
C ASN A 64 -15.14 3.17 8.89
N THR A 65 -16.18 2.87 8.14
CA THR A 65 -17.38 2.20 8.61
C THR A 65 -17.58 0.87 7.87
N PRO A 66 -18.46 -0.02 8.37
CA PRO A 66 -18.79 -1.26 7.66
C PRO A 66 -19.38 -1.03 6.26
N GLU A 67 -20.08 0.09 6.05
CA GLU A 67 -20.79 0.41 4.81
C GLU A 67 -19.90 1.08 3.78
N ARG A 68 -18.98 1.94 4.26
CA ARG A 68 -18.13 2.76 3.37
C ARG A 68 -16.87 3.27 4.05
N ILE A 69 -15.90 3.60 3.22
CA ILE A 69 -14.71 4.37 3.59
C ILE A 69 -14.81 5.74 2.94
N LEU A 70 -14.58 6.81 3.70
CA LEU A 70 -14.37 8.15 3.15
C LEU A 70 -12.91 8.52 3.34
N VAL A 71 -12.23 8.88 2.27
CA VAL A 71 -10.83 9.31 2.27
C VAL A 71 -10.79 10.79 1.89
N HIS A 72 -10.39 11.64 2.82
CA HIS A 72 -10.25 13.09 2.60
C HIS A 72 -8.84 13.40 2.09
N GLY A 73 -8.69 13.32 0.77
CA GLY A 73 -7.41 13.50 0.10
C GLY A 73 -6.91 14.94 0.15
N LYS A 74 -5.59 15.09 0.15
CA LYS A 74 -4.90 16.38 0.26
C LYS A 74 -3.99 16.69 -0.94
N GLY A 75 -4.19 15.98 -2.05
CA GLY A 75 -3.35 16.12 -3.24
C GLY A 75 -2.04 15.37 -3.14
N LEU A 76 -1.31 15.33 -4.25
CA LEU A 76 -0.09 14.52 -4.41
C LEU A 76 1.01 14.86 -3.38
N HIS A 77 1.08 16.12 -2.95
CA HIS A 77 2.09 16.63 -2.00
C HIS A 77 1.50 17.02 -0.64
N GLY A 78 0.25 16.62 -0.35
CA GLY A 78 -0.44 16.99 0.88
C GLY A 78 -0.21 16.03 2.05
N LEU A 79 0.63 15.01 1.89
CA LEU A 79 1.01 14.11 2.98
C LEU A 79 1.97 14.80 3.94
N SER A 80 1.84 14.48 5.22
CA SER A 80 2.72 14.98 6.28
C SER A 80 3.74 13.91 6.68
N ALA A 81 4.92 14.34 7.13
CA ALA A 81 5.92 13.44 7.69
C ALA A 81 5.33 12.65 8.87
N PRO A 82 5.41 11.31 8.86
CA PRO A 82 4.92 10.51 9.97
C PRO A 82 5.82 10.71 11.20
N SER A 83 5.21 10.79 12.38
CA SER A 83 5.94 10.94 13.66
C SER A 83 6.58 9.64 14.15
N ALA A 84 6.22 8.52 13.57
CA ALA A 84 6.71 7.18 13.92
C ALA A 84 6.92 6.33 12.66
N VAL A 85 7.54 5.17 12.84
CA VAL A 85 7.70 4.18 11.77
C VAL A 85 6.33 3.72 11.28
N LEU A 86 6.14 3.70 9.96
CA LEU A 86 4.92 3.22 9.32
C LEU A 86 4.90 1.68 9.34
N ASP A 87 3.98 1.12 10.11
CA ASP A 87 3.81 -0.33 10.20
C ASP A 87 2.83 -0.85 9.14
N CYS A 88 3.34 -1.61 8.20
CA CYS A 88 2.57 -2.23 7.13
C CYS A 88 1.98 -3.60 7.52
N GLY A 89 2.18 -4.06 8.77
CA GLY A 89 1.76 -5.39 9.22
C GLY A 89 2.33 -6.50 8.35
N ASN A 90 1.50 -7.43 7.88
CA ASN A 90 1.89 -8.48 6.92
C ASN A 90 1.70 -8.06 5.44
N SER A 91 1.37 -6.82 5.16
CA SER A 91 0.99 -6.37 3.82
C SER A 91 2.18 -6.03 2.94
N GLY A 92 2.61 -6.96 2.11
CA GLY A 92 3.60 -6.70 1.06
C GLY A 92 3.10 -5.68 0.01
N THR A 93 1.79 -5.62 -0.23
CA THR A 93 1.16 -4.63 -1.12
C THR A 93 1.30 -3.23 -0.54
N THR A 94 0.94 -3.04 0.73
CA THR A 94 1.09 -1.76 1.43
C THR A 94 2.55 -1.30 1.38
N THR A 95 3.48 -2.16 1.83
CA THR A 95 4.91 -1.83 1.87
C THR A 95 5.44 -1.37 0.52
N ARG A 96 5.15 -2.12 -0.55
CA ARG A 96 5.72 -1.84 -1.87
C ARG A 96 5.09 -0.63 -2.55
N LEU A 97 3.76 -0.49 -2.48
CA LEU A 97 3.09 0.61 -3.19
C LEU A 97 3.30 1.95 -2.47
N ILE A 98 3.22 1.99 -1.13
CA ILE A 98 3.48 3.22 -0.38
C ILE A 98 4.92 3.70 -0.56
N SER A 99 5.91 2.79 -0.70
CA SER A 99 7.30 3.18 -0.97
C SER A 99 7.43 4.09 -2.21
N GLY A 100 6.66 3.81 -3.28
CA GLY A 100 6.63 4.66 -4.47
C GLY A 100 6.07 6.05 -4.21
N ILE A 101 5.01 6.15 -3.40
CA ILE A 101 4.41 7.43 -3.00
C ILE A 101 5.39 8.23 -2.13
N LEU A 102 5.99 7.58 -1.13
CA LEU A 102 6.91 8.22 -0.20
C LEU A 102 8.20 8.69 -0.86
N ALA A 103 8.68 7.96 -1.86
CA ALA A 103 9.89 8.33 -2.60
C ALA A 103 9.79 9.70 -3.28
N GLY A 104 8.58 10.13 -3.68
CA GLY A 104 8.32 11.43 -4.31
C GLY A 104 7.88 12.54 -3.35
N GLN A 105 7.81 12.28 -2.02
CA GLN A 105 7.47 13.32 -1.04
C GLN A 105 8.67 14.20 -0.70
N ASN A 106 8.48 15.19 0.17
CA ASN A 106 9.51 16.13 0.62
C ASN A 106 9.97 15.88 2.07
N PHE A 107 9.77 14.67 2.58
CA PHE A 107 10.13 14.29 3.94
C PHE A 107 10.73 12.88 4.00
N SER A 108 11.36 12.58 5.14
CA SER A 108 11.91 11.25 5.43
C SER A 108 10.88 10.37 6.15
N SER A 109 10.90 9.09 5.87
CA SER A 109 10.04 8.11 6.49
C SER A 109 10.74 6.75 6.63
N THR A 110 10.20 5.92 7.51
CA THR A 110 10.62 4.52 7.66
C THR A 110 9.40 3.62 7.55
N LEU A 111 9.51 2.57 6.74
CA LEU A 111 8.49 1.52 6.59
C LEU A 111 8.98 0.23 7.23
N THR A 112 8.12 -0.43 7.99
CA THR A 112 8.34 -1.76 8.52
C THR A 112 7.09 -2.62 8.40
N GLY A 113 7.14 -3.81 8.95
CA GLY A 113 6.01 -4.71 9.12
C GLY A 113 6.41 -5.86 10.04
N ASP A 114 5.60 -6.91 10.07
CA ASP A 114 5.85 -8.07 10.90
C ASP A 114 7.10 -8.88 10.48
N ALA A 115 7.41 -9.94 11.23
CA ALA A 115 8.55 -10.80 10.94
C ALA A 115 8.51 -11.46 9.54
N SER A 116 7.34 -11.59 8.94
CA SER A 116 7.20 -12.09 7.57
C SER A 116 7.62 -11.04 6.54
N ILE A 117 7.16 -9.80 6.68
CA ILE A 117 7.56 -8.68 5.81
C ILE A 117 9.06 -8.43 5.89
N GLN A 118 9.64 -8.49 7.09
CA GLN A 118 11.07 -8.28 7.31
C GLN A 118 11.97 -9.36 6.68
N LYS A 119 11.39 -10.44 6.17
CA LYS A 119 12.10 -11.50 5.42
C LYS A 119 11.85 -11.44 3.91
N ARG A 120 10.95 -10.58 3.45
CA ARG A 120 10.61 -10.49 2.02
C ARG A 120 11.56 -9.56 1.28
N PRO A 121 12.17 -10.02 0.16
CA PRO A 121 13.02 -9.16 -0.66
C PRO A 121 12.27 -7.94 -1.21
N MET A 122 12.87 -6.77 -1.10
CA MET A 122 12.33 -5.48 -1.56
C MET A 122 13.09 -4.93 -2.78
N GLY A 123 14.04 -5.68 -3.33
CA GLY A 123 14.83 -5.27 -4.50
C GLY A 123 13.99 -4.88 -5.71
N ARG A 124 12.80 -5.51 -5.89
CA ARG A 124 11.87 -5.17 -7.00
C ARG A 124 11.36 -3.72 -6.96
N ILE A 125 11.37 -3.07 -5.81
CA ILE A 125 10.99 -1.66 -5.67
C ILE A 125 12.21 -0.78 -5.41
N ILE A 126 13.18 -1.24 -4.63
CA ILE A 126 14.40 -0.48 -4.34
C ILE A 126 15.13 -0.15 -5.64
N ASN A 127 15.38 -1.15 -6.49
CA ASN A 127 16.19 -0.97 -7.70
C ASN A 127 15.58 0.06 -8.67
N PRO A 128 14.32 -0.05 -9.13
CA PRO A 128 13.76 0.95 -10.05
C PRO A 128 13.61 2.31 -9.39
N LEU A 129 13.20 2.41 -8.12
CA LEU A 129 13.10 3.69 -7.44
C LEU A 129 14.46 4.38 -7.28
N THR A 130 15.52 3.62 -6.98
CA THR A 130 16.89 4.17 -6.94
C THR A 130 17.33 4.68 -8.32
N GLN A 131 17.00 3.96 -9.40
CA GLN A 131 17.26 4.45 -10.75
C GLN A 131 16.48 5.72 -11.09
N MET A 132 15.28 5.90 -10.55
CA MET A 132 14.50 7.14 -10.65
C MET A 132 15.08 8.28 -9.80
N GLY A 133 16.16 8.02 -9.06
CA GLY A 133 16.80 8.96 -8.16
C GLY A 133 16.28 8.94 -6.74
N ALA A 134 15.42 8.00 -6.35
CA ALA A 134 14.94 7.88 -4.97
C ALA A 134 16.08 7.52 -4.00
N SER A 135 16.05 8.14 -2.82
CA SER A 135 16.88 7.73 -1.69
C SER A 135 16.14 6.71 -0.85
N ILE A 136 16.24 5.45 -1.24
CA ILE A 136 15.59 4.31 -0.57
C ILE A 136 16.61 3.22 -0.27
N ARG A 137 16.62 2.71 0.97
CA ARG A 137 17.51 1.63 1.36
C ARG A 137 16.91 0.71 2.41
N SER A 138 17.35 -0.55 2.42
CA SER A 138 17.14 -1.49 3.51
C SER A 138 18.00 -1.10 4.70
N ILE A 139 17.42 -0.91 5.89
CA ILE A 139 18.18 -0.55 7.10
C ILE A 139 19.11 -1.70 7.52
N PRO A 140 18.67 -2.98 7.52
CA PRO A 140 19.56 -4.10 7.87
C PRO A 140 20.51 -4.50 6.72
N GLU A 141 20.55 -3.76 5.61
CA GLU A 141 21.42 -3.98 4.44
C GLU A 141 21.29 -5.36 3.76
N ASN A 142 20.21 -6.07 4.07
CA ASN A 142 19.91 -7.39 3.52
C ASN A 142 18.86 -7.37 2.39
N GLY A 143 18.47 -6.18 1.93
CA GLY A 143 17.47 -5.98 0.89
C GLY A 143 16.02 -6.20 1.34
N CYS A 144 15.75 -6.31 2.64
CA CYS A 144 14.43 -6.47 3.24
C CYS A 144 14.03 -5.24 4.06
N ALA A 145 12.80 -5.21 4.58
CA ALA A 145 12.36 -4.21 5.54
C ALA A 145 13.09 -4.38 6.90
N PRO A 146 13.21 -3.32 7.72
CA PRO A 146 12.72 -1.96 7.53
C PRO A 146 13.42 -1.18 6.40
N LEU A 147 12.64 -0.31 5.73
CA LEU A 147 13.13 0.55 4.65
C LEU A 147 13.20 2.00 5.12
N ALA A 148 14.34 2.65 4.95
CA ALA A 148 14.48 4.10 5.10
C ALA A 148 14.28 4.76 3.74
N ILE A 149 13.43 5.78 3.67
CA ILE A 149 13.08 6.52 2.45
C ILE A 149 13.22 8.01 2.73
N ASN A 150 14.07 8.69 1.98
CA ASN A 150 14.12 10.15 1.93
C ASN A 150 13.46 10.59 0.63
N GLY A 151 12.32 11.24 0.74
CA GLY A 151 11.59 11.71 -0.41
C GLY A 151 12.25 12.94 -1.05
N HIS A 152 12.26 12.96 -2.38
CA HIS A 152 12.68 14.10 -3.18
C HIS A 152 12.19 13.94 -4.63
N PRO A 153 12.33 14.97 -5.49
CA PRO A 153 11.90 14.87 -6.87
C PRO A 153 12.54 13.68 -7.60
N LEU A 154 11.72 12.93 -8.31
CA LEU A 154 12.12 11.77 -9.09
C LEU A 154 12.19 12.14 -10.59
N HIS A 155 12.99 11.39 -11.35
CA HIS A 155 13.06 11.52 -12.80
C HIS A 155 12.58 10.24 -13.51
N ALA A 156 12.15 10.40 -14.76
CA ALA A 156 11.70 9.27 -15.57
C ALA A 156 12.88 8.37 -15.97
N ILE A 157 12.61 7.08 -16.07
CA ILE A 157 13.57 6.06 -16.49
C ILE A 157 12.96 5.14 -17.54
N SER A 158 13.81 4.45 -18.30
CA SER A 158 13.44 3.25 -19.04
C SER A 158 13.88 2.03 -18.24
N TYR A 159 12.93 1.20 -17.84
CA TYR A 159 13.19 0.06 -16.96
C TYR A 159 12.62 -1.24 -17.55
N LEU A 160 13.50 -2.19 -17.83
CA LEU A 160 13.11 -3.54 -18.20
C LEU A 160 12.88 -4.35 -16.93
N SER A 161 11.62 -4.60 -16.61
CA SER A 161 11.27 -5.45 -15.45
C SER A 161 11.73 -6.89 -15.69
N PRO A 162 12.54 -7.46 -14.79
CA PRO A 162 12.79 -8.90 -14.83
C PRO A 162 11.47 -9.60 -14.52
N GLY A 163 10.89 -10.24 -15.51
CA GLY A 163 9.57 -10.87 -15.59
C GLY A 163 8.79 -11.06 -14.28
N ALA A 164 7.48 -11.13 -14.39
CA ALA A 164 6.63 -11.52 -13.27
C ALA A 164 6.92 -12.98 -12.90
N SER A 165 7.33 -13.22 -11.67
CA SER A 165 7.36 -14.54 -11.05
C SER A 165 6.18 -14.75 -10.15
#